data_509808d028b70f049edb80d748227190
#
_entry.id   509808d028b70f049edb80d748227190
#
_cell.length_a   1.000
_cell.length_b   1.000
_cell.length_c   1.000
_cell.angle_alpha   90.00
_cell.angle_beta   90.00
_cell.angle_gamma   90.00
#
_symmetry.space_group_name_H-M   'P 1'
#
loop_
_entity.id
_entity.type
_entity.pdbx_description
1 polymer ?
#
loop_
_entity_poly.entity_id
_entity_poly.type
_entity_poly.pdbx_seq_one_letter_code
_entity_poly.pdbx_strand_id
1 'polypeptide(L)'
;MPPIPLTGYPLIDGWLGLELDTVSPHPVHEVPAYFFRMIDLRTRAEVGRINLRLGSGPHIERYAGHVGYFVEPAYRGHGCASRALRLLVRIARGLGIDPLWITCDPDNIPSRRTCERAGAELIEIVDVPEDCIIYQNGQRRKCRYRLKLNETGKVISF
;
A
#
# COMPACT_ATOMS: atom_id res chain seq x y z
N MET A 1 15.35 -6.21 -10.63
CA MET A 1 14.44 -6.50 -9.50
C MET A 1 14.10 -7.97 -9.55
N PRO A 2 14.41 -8.68 -8.49
CA PRO A 2 14.15 -10.11 -8.51
C PRO A 2 12.64 -10.38 -8.52
N PRO A 3 12.20 -11.48 -9.15
CA PRO A 3 10.79 -11.85 -9.10
C PRO A 3 10.37 -12.22 -7.69
N ILE A 4 9.13 -11.92 -7.31
CA ILE A 4 8.58 -12.38 -6.05
C ILE A 4 8.20 -13.84 -6.19
N PRO A 5 8.67 -14.72 -5.29
CA PRO A 5 8.15 -16.08 -5.27
C PRO A 5 6.75 -16.06 -4.64
N LEU A 6 5.73 -15.86 -5.46
CA LEU A 6 4.36 -15.71 -4.97
C LEU A 6 3.73 -17.01 -4.48
N THR A 7 4.33 -18.16 -4.80
CA THR A 7 3.75 -19.47 -4.48
C THR A 7 3.59 -19.74 -2.98
N GLY A 8 4.32 -19.04 -2.12
CA GLY A 8 4.20 -19.19 -0.68
C GLY A 8 3.29 -18.16 -0.01
N TYR A 9 2.69 -17.25 -0.78
CA TYR A 9 1.91 -16.16 -0.22
C TYR A 9 0.44 -16.33 -0.55
N PRO A 10 -0.43 -16.46 0.47
CA PRO A 10 -1.86 -16.45 0.22
C PRO A 10 -2.28 -15.04 -0.19
N LEU A 11 -2.69 -14.88 -1.43
CA LEU A 11 -3.15 -13.61 -2.00
C LEU A 11 -4.67 -13.55 -2.09
N ILE A 12 -5.35 -14.22 -1.20
CA ILE A 12 -6.81 -14.30 -1.15
C ILE A 12 -7.27 -13.99 0.27
N ASP A 13 -8.27 -13.13 0.39
CA ASP A 13 -8.96 -12.85 1.63
C ASP A 13 -10.48 -12.88 1.32
N GLY A 14 -11.12 -14.02 1.64
CA GLY A 14 -12.52 -14.23 1.29
C GLY A 14 -12.75 -14.14 -0.21
N TRP A 15 -13.61 -13.23 -0.63
CA TRP A 15 -13.89 -13.05 -2.06
C TRP A 15 -12.90 -12.10 -2.77
N LEU A 16 -11.98 -11.47 -2.04
CA LEU A 16 -11.01 -10.56 -2.62
C LEU A 16 -9.69 -11.29 -2.86
N GLY A 17 -9.16 -11.16 -4.08
CA GLY A 17 -7.84 -11.68 -4.43
C GLY A 17 -6.95 -10.60 -4.99
N LEU A 18 -5.63 -10.79 -4.89
CA LEU A 18 -4.64 -9.97 -5.57
C LEU A 18 -3.99 -10.80 -6.67
N GLU A 19 -3.88 -10.19 -7.85
CA GLU A 19 -3.17 -10.78 -8.99
C GLU A 19 -2.05 -9.84 -9.40
N LEU A 20 -0.83 -10.36 -9.53
CA LEU A 20 0.29 -9.56 -10.00
C LEU A 20 0.06 -9.18 -11.45
N ASP A 21 0.08 -7.88 -11.73
CA ASP A 21 -0.10 -7.35 -13.07
C ASP A 21 1.26 -7.08 -13.73
N THR A 22 2.12 -6.32 -13.05
CA THR A 22 3.43 -5.99 -13.62
C THR A 22 4.44 -5.71 -12.52
N VAL A 23 5.70 -5.86 -12.88
CA VAL A 23 6.85 -5.52 -12.04
C VAL A 23 7.70 -4.55 -12.87
N SER A 24 7.78 -3.30 -12.45
CA SER A 24 8.44 -2.26 -13.23
C SER A 24 8.76 -1.05 -12.35
N PRO A 25 9.60 -0.12 -12.83
CA PRO A 25 9.76 1.15 -12.11
C PRO A 25 8.42 1.89 -12.03
N HIS A 26 8.18 2.51 -10.87
CA HIS A 26 6.96 3.30 -10.70
C HIS A 26 7.02 4.52 -11.63
N PRO A 27 5.95 4.80 -12.41
CA PRO A 27 6.01 5.87 -13.42
C PRO A 27 6.19 7.27 -12.82
N VAL A 28 5.77 7.50 -11.58
CA VAL A 28 5.89 8.81 -10.94
C VAL A 28 7.06 8.85 -9.97
N HIS A 29 7.22 7.81 -9.14
CA HIS A 29 8.21 7.80 -8.05
C HIS A 29 9.53 7.14 -8.45
N GLU A 30 9.59 6.53 -9.63
CA GLU A 30 10.81 6.00 -10.27
C GLU A 30 11.52 4.87 -9.53
N VAL A 31 10.99 4.41 -8.40
CA VAL A 31 11.51 3.25 -7.69
C VAL A 31 10.89 1.97 -8.23
N PRO A 32 11.56 0.81 -8.09
CA PRO A 32 10.95 -0.46 -8.46
C PRO A 32 9.63 -0.68 -7.73
N ALA A 33 8.65 -1.26 -8.41
CA ALA A 33 7.35 -1.50 -7.80
C ALA A 33 6.71 -2.76 -8.34
N TYR A 34 5.92 -3.40 -7.47
CA TYR A 34 5.06 -4.51 -7.83
C TYR A 34 3.63 -4.00 -7.90
N PHE A 35 2.99 -4.16 -9.04
CA PHE A 35 1.63 -3.68 -9.26
C PHE A 35 0.66 -4.86 -9.29
N PHE A 36 -0.36 -4.79 -8.45
CA PHE A 36 -1.38 -5.83 -8.34
C PHE A 36 -2.74 -5.29 -8.72
N ARG A 37 -3.57 -6.17 -9.31
CA ARG A 37 -5.00 -5.93 -9.46
C ARG A 37 -5.72 -6.53 -8.27
N MET A 38 -6.72 -5.81 -7.77
CA MET A 38 -7.67 -6.37 -6.80
C MET A 38 -8.82 -6.98 -7.58
N ILE A 39 -9.11 -8.24 -7.34
CA ILE A 39 -10.11 -8.99 -8.10
C ILE A 39 -11.21 -9.48 -7.17
N ASP A 40 -12.46 -9.25 -7.56
CA ASP A 40 -13.59 -9.91 -6.94
C ASP A 40 -13.66 -11.34 -7.50
N LEU A 41 -13.33 -12.32 -6.67
CA LEU A 41 -13.21 -13.71 -7.10
C LEU A 41 -14.56 -14.32 -7.46
N ARG A 42 -15.68 -13.71 -7.03
CA ARG A 42 -17.03 -14.20 -7.37
C ARG A 42 -17.39 -13.89 -8.81
N THR A 43 -16.94 -12.77 -9.33
CA THR A 43 -17.33 -12.27 -10.66
C THR A 43 -16.14 -12.12 -11.60
N ARG A 44 -14.90 -12.18 -11.08
CA ARG A 44 -13.65 -11.89 -11.80
C ARG A 44 -13.51 -10.42 -12.20
N ALA A 45 -14.35 -9.54 -11.65
CA ALA A 45 -14.24 -8.12 -11.92
C ALA A 45 -13.02 -7.52 -11.22
N GLU A 46 -12.35 -6.57 -11.86
CA GLU A 46 -11.31 -5.78 -11.23
C GLU A 46 -11.97 -4.71 -10.36
N VAL A 47 -11.67 -4.73 -9.06
CA VAL A 47 -12.30 -3.82 -8.10
C VAL A 47 -11.37 -2.70 -7.66
N GLY A 48 -10.11 -2.77 -8.04
CA GLY A 48 -9.13 -1.76 -7.71
C GLY A 48 -7.72 -2.21 -8.03
N ARG A 49 -6.76 -1.39 -7.61
CA ARG A 49 -5.33 -1.65 -7.78
C ARG A 49 -4.56 -1.28 -6.53
N ILE A 50 -3.49 -2.00 -6.28
CA ILE A 50 -2.58 -1.71 -5.19
C ILE A 50 -1.15 -1.98 -5.66
N ASN A 51 -0.22 -1.15 -5.24
CA ASN A 51 1.19 -1.37 -5.57
C ASN A 51 2.07 -1.28 -4.33
N LEU A 52 3.17 -2.02 -4.38
CA LEU A 52 4.22 -2.00 -3.38
C LEU A 52 5.47 -1.41 -4.02
N ARG A 53 5.90 -0.27 -3.48
CA ARG A 53 7.10 0.44 -3.96
C ARG A 53 8.29 0.01 -3.14
N LEU A 54 9.36 -0.39 -3.82
CA LEU A 54 10.59 -0.81 -3.17
C LEU A 54 11.55 0.37 -3.17
N GLY A 55 12.06 0.69 -2.02
CA GLY A 55 13.02 1.78 -1.92
C GLY A 55 13.05 2.33 -0.53
N SER A 56 14.13 3.03 -0.25
CA SER A 56 14.31 3.76 0.97
C SER A 56 14.73 5.19 0.60
N GLY A 57 14.68 6.07 1.55
CA GLY A 57 15.01 7.45 1.35
C GLY A 57 13.81 8.35 1.55
N PRO A 58 14.06 9.66 1.69
CA PRO A 58 13.01 10.59 2.15
C PRO A 58 11.78 10.65 1.26
N HIS A 59 11.96 10.55 -0.07
CA HIS A 59 10.81 10.63 -0.96
C HIS A 59 9.80 9.52 -0.69
N ILE A 60 10.28 8.28 -0.55
CA ILE A 60 9.41 7.13 -0.30
C ILE A 60 8.95 7.10 1.16
N GLU A 61 9.88 7.22 2.11
CA GLU A 61 9.53 7.00 3.51
C GLU A 61 8.72 8.14 4.10
N ARG A 62 8.92 9.38 3.64
CA ARG A 62 8.26 10.54 4.21
C ARG A 62 7.05 11.02 3.42
N TYR A 63 7.06 10.89 2.09
CA TYR A 63 6.05 11.56 1.28
C TYR A 63 5.21 10.64 0.43
N ALA A 64 5.80 9.75 -0.35
CA ALA A 64 5.05 8.84 -1.22
C ALA A 64 4.53 7.60 -0.47
N GLY A 65 5.31 7.08 0.48
CA GLY A 65 5.04 5.81 1.13
C GLY A 65 5.40 4.62 0.25
N HIS A 66 5.42 3.44 0.85
CA HIS A 66 5.68 2.18 0.14
C HIS A 66 4.46 1.66 -0.61
N VAL A 67 3.27 2.19 -0.33
CA VAL A 67 2.01 1.62 -0.85
C VAL A 67 1.17 2.70 -1.50
N GLY A 68 0.65 2.39 -2.69
CA GLY A 68 -0.39 3.18 -3.32
C GLY A 68 -1.56 2.28 -3.67
N TYR A 69 -2.77 2.80 -3.61
CA TYR A 69 -3.95 2.02 -3.96
C TYR A 69 -5.10 2.89 -4.45
N PHE A 70 -5.97 2.24 -5.19
CA PHE A 70 -7.20 2.83 -5.71
C PHE A 70 -8.28 1.75 -5.71
N VAL A 71 -9.48 2.10 -5.26
CA VAL A 71 -10.64 1.21 -5.29
C VAL A 71 -11.69 1.83 -6.20
N GLU A 72 -12.22 1.03 -7.12
CA GLU A 72 -13.28 1.48 -8.02
C GLU A 72 -14.49 1.98 -7.20
N PRO A 73 -15.14 3.08 -7.63
CA PRO A 73 -16.23 3.68 -6.84
C PRO A 73 -17.32 2.70 -6.42
N ALA A 74 -17.69 1.76 -7.30
CA ALA A 74 -18.73 0.78 -7.00
C ALA A 74 -18.37 -0.17 -5.86
N TYR A 75 -17.09 -0.31 -5.54
CA TYR A 75 -16.61 -1.22 -4.49
C TYR A 75 -16.13 -0.51 -3.24
N ARG A 76 -16.24 0.81 -3.18
CA ARG A 76 -15.85 1.58 -1.99
C ARG A 76 -16.82 1.31 -0.85
N GLY A 77 -16.30 1.37 0.38
CA GLY A 77 -17.10 1.11 1.58
C GLY A 77 -17.20 -0.37 1.95
N HIS A 78 -16.50 -1.26 1.25
CA HIS A 78 -16.52 -2.71 1.52
C HIS A 78 -15.21 -3.23 2.13
N GLY A 79 -14.31 -2.33 2.50
CA GLY A 79 -13.05 -2.72 3.13
C GLY A 79 -12.02 -3.31 2.16
N CYS A 80 -12.19 -3.13 0.85
CA CYS A 80 -11.28 -3.71 -0.14
C CYS A 80 -9.84 -3.25 0.05
N ALA A 81 -9.63 -1.96 0.28
CA ALA A 81 -8.28 -1.41 0.41
C ALA A 81 -7.56 -1.98 1.65
N SER A 82 -8.23 -2.04 2.81
CA SER A 82 -7.60 -2.58 4.02
C SER A 82 -7.33 -4.07 3.90
N ARG A 83 -8.21 -4.82 3.25
CA ARG A 83 -8.01 -6.25 2.99
C ARG A 83 -6.84 -6.48 2.03
N ALA A 84 -6.78 -5.70 0.96
CA ALA A 84 -5.67 -5.77 0.01
C ALA A 84 -4.35 -5.39 0.69
N LEU A 85 -4.35 -4.36 1.53
CA LEU A 85 -3.17 -3.95 2.27
C LEU A 85 -2.66 -5.08 3.17
N ARG A 86 -3.56 -5.78 3.87
CA ARG A 86 -3.17 -6.92 4.70
C ARG A 86 -2.51 -8.05 3.90
N LEU A 87 -3.02 -8.31 2.69
CA LEU A 87 -2.38 -9.27 1.80
C LEU A 87 -1.00 -8.80 1.35
N LEU A 88 -0.88 -7.52 1.03
CA LEU A 88 0.38 -6.93 0.60
C LEU A 88 1.45 -6.96 1.70
N VAL A 89 1.05 -6.83 2.96
CA VAL A 89 1.95 -6.92 4.12
C VAL A 89 2.74 -8.22 4.12
N ARG A 90 2.11 -9.32 3.73
CA ARG A 90 2.78 -10.63 3.68
C ARG A 90 3.91 -10.64 2.66
N ILE A 91 3.69 -10.00 1.52
CA ILE A 91 4.71 -9.88 0.47
C ILE A 91 5.83 -8.97 0.95
N ALA A 92 5.49 -7.81 1.52
CA ALA A 92 6.46 -6.86 2.03
C ALA A 92 7.38 -7.50 3.08
N ARG A 93 6.81 -8.31 3.95
CA ARG A 93 7.59 -9.03 4.95
C ARG A 93 8.57 -9.98 4.30
N GLY A 94 8.13 -10.75 3.32
CA GLY A 94 9.00 -11.68 2.60
C GLY A 94 10.14 -10.98 1.88
N LEU A 95 9.96 -9.71 1.52
CA LEU A 95 10.98 -8.88 0.88
C LEU A 95 11.87 -8.14 1.89
N GLY A 96 11.62 -8.28 3.18
CA GLY A 96 12.42 -7.62 4.20
C GLY A 96 12.14 -6.13 4.37
N ILE A 97 10.99 -5.66 3.91
CA ILE A 97 10.59 -4.26 4.08
C ILE A 97 9.97 -4.10 5.46
N ASP A 98 10.67 -3.37 6.34
CA ASP A 98 10.19 -3.14 7.71
C ASP A 98 10.88 -1.90 8.28
N PRO A 99 10.12 -0.91 8.72
CA PRO A 99 8.66 -0.83 8.68
C PRO A 99 8.12 -0.50 7.30
N LEU A 100 6.84 -0.74 7.12
CA LEU A 100 6.13 -0.32 5.91
C LEU A 100 5.54 1.07 6.17
N TRP A 101 5.91 2.03 5.35
CA TRP A 101 5.38 3.39 5.45
C TRP A 101 4.22 3.58 4.49
N ILE A 102 3.12 4.12 4.99
CA ILE A 102 1.92 4.42 4.20
C ILE A 102 1.56 5.86 4.47
N THR A 103 1.41 6.64 3.42
CA THR A 103 1.12 8.06 3.57
C THR A 103 -0.17 8.43 2.86
N CYS A 104 -0.86 9.42 3.40
CA CYS A 104 -2.07 9.94 2.76
C CYS A 104 -2.29 11.39 3.17
N ASP A 105 -3.09 12.09 2.36
CA ASP A 105 -3.53 13.44 2.70
C ASP A 105 -4.33 13.38 4.02
N PRO A 106 -4.09 14.33 4.96
CA PRO A 106 -4.83 14.35 6.22
C PRO A 106 -6.34 14.42 6.06
N ASP A 107 -6.82 15.00 4.97
CA ASP A 107 -8.25 15.10 4.70
C ASP A 107 -8.83 13.86 4.04
N ASN A 108 -8.00 12.92 3.64
CA ASN A 108 -8.45 11.66 3.04
C ASN A 108 -8.84 10.67 4.14
N ILE A 109 -10.02 10.85 4.67
CA ILE A 109 -10.51 10.04 5.79
C ILE A 109 -10.61 8.56 5.44
N PRO A 110 -11.11 8.16 4.26
CA PRO A 110 -11.13 6.73 3.91
C PRO A 110 -9.74 6.09 3.92
N SER A 111 -8.72 6.79 3.43
CA SER A 111 -7.35 6.28 3.44
C SER A 111 -6.79 6.18 4.86
N ARG A 112 -7.07 7.15 5.71
CA ARG A 112 -6.67 7.10 7.11
C ARG A 112 -7.27 5.90 7.83
N ARG A 113 -8.56 5.64 7.58
CA ARG A 113 -9.25 4.47 8.14
C ARG A 113 -8.65 3.15 7.62
N THR A 114 -8.28 3.11 6.35
CA THR A 114 -7.62 1.95 5.77
C THR A 114 -6.33 1.63 6.53
N CYS A 115 -5.49 2.63 6.76
CA CYS A 115 -4.26 2.46 7.53
C CYS A 115 -4.53 1.98 8.95
N GLU A 116 -5.49 2.58 9.63
CA GLU A 116 -5.83 2.24 11.00
C GLU A 116 -6.38 0.82 11.13
N ARG A 117 -7.24 0.43 10.19
CA ARG A 117 -7.79 -0.94 10.16
C ARG A 117 -6.71 -1.99 9.90
N ALA A 118 -5.66 -1.63 9.17
CA ALA A 118 -4.54 -2.53 8.93
C ALA A 118 -3.57 -2.61 10.12
N GLY A 119 -3.79 -1.79 11.15
CA GLY A 119 -2.94 -1.78 12.34
C GLY A 119 -1.77 -0.82 12.25
N ALA A 120 -1.76 0.08 11.28
CA ALA A 120 -0.72 1.09 11.16
C ALA A 120 -0.91 2.19 12.21
N GLU A 121 0.19 2.73 12.67
CA GLU A 121 0.22 3.79 13.69
C GLU A 121 0.55 5.12 13.04
N LEU A 122 -0.25 6.15 13.33
CA LEU A 122 0.06 7.51 12.87
C LEU A 122 1.26 8.03 13.67
N ILE A 123 2.36 8.29 12.97
CA ILE A 123 3.59 8.77 13.59
C ILE A 123 3.63 10.30 13.62
N GLU A 124 3.30 10.93 12.50
CA GLU A 124 3.33 12.38 12.37
C GLU A 124 2.60 12.83 11.11
N ILE A 125 2.36 14.12 11.02
CA ILE A 125 1.91 14.76 9.80
C ILE A 125 3.03 15.69 9.36
N VAL A 126 3.47 15.56 8.12
CA VAL A 126 4.59 16.33 7.59
C VAL A 126 4.16 17.22 6.43
N ASP A 127 4.84 18.35 6.29
CA ASP A 127 4.69 19.20 5.11
C ASP A 127 5.46 18.59 3.95
N VAL A 128 4.88 18.64 2.76
CA VAL A 128 5.52 18.17 1.53
C VAL A 128 6.34 19.34 0.98
N PRO A 129 7.62 19.12 0.60
CA PRO A 129 8.43 20.18 -0.02
C PRO A 129 7.83 20.68 -1.33
N GLU A 130 7.92 21.97 -1.58
CA GLU A 130 7.32 22.59 -2.76
C GLU A 130 7.89 22.05 -4.08
N ASP A 131 9.14 21.61 -4.07
CA ASP A 131 9.81 21.04 -5.24
C ASP A 131 9.49 19.56 -5.46
N CYS A 132 8.73 18.94 -4.57
CA CYS A 132 8.33 17.54 -4.68
C CYS A 132 7.16 17.40 -5.66
N ILE A 133 7.18 16.35 -6.48
CA ILE A 133 6.10 16.07 -7.42
C ILE A 133 4.74 15.92 -6.72
N ILE A 134 4.74 15.41 -5.51
CA ILE A 134 3.52 15.25 -4.72
C ILE A 134 2.89 16.59 -4.41
N TYR A 135 3.71 17.59 -4.04
CA TYR A 135 3.24 18.96 -3.81
C TYR A 135 2.67 19.57 -5.09
N GLN A 136 3.40 19.37 -6.20
CA GLN A 136 2.99 19.89 -7.50
C GLN A 136 1.66 19.27 -7.95
N ASN A 137 1.36 18.06 -7.51
CA ASN A 137 0.09 17.39 -7.76
C ASN A 137 -1.02 17.77 -6.77
N GLY A 138 -0.76 18.74 -5.91
CA GLY A 138 -1.79 19.33 -5.04
C GLY A 138 -1.80 18.82 -3.60
N GLN A 139 -0.91 17.91 -3.24
CA GLN A 139 -0.86 17.39 -1.86
C GLN A 139 0.22 18.12 -1.07
N ARG A 140 -0.20 18.86 -0.07
CA ARG A 140 0.69 19.75 0.68
C ARG A 140 1.16 19.18 2.00
N ARG A 141 0.42 18.22 2.56
CA ARG A 141 0.76 17.53 3.80
C ARG A 141 0.48 16.05 3.67
N LYS A 142 1.21 15.25 4.46
CA LYS A 142 1.02 13.80 4.51
C LYS A 142 0.96 13.31 5.93
N CYS A 143 -0.06 12.51 6.23
CA CYS A 143 -0.03 11.64 7.40
C CYS A 143 0.95 10.51 7.12
N ARG A 144 1.86 10.26 8.05
CA ARG A 144 2.81 9.16 7.97
C ARG A 144 2.39 8.05 8.92
N TYR A 145 1.90 6.97 8.35
CA TYR A 145 1.53 5.77 9.09
C TYR A 145 2.65 4.75 8.98
N ARG A 146 2.99 4.13 10.11
CA ARG A 146 4.01 3.10 10.20
C ARG A 146 3.38 1.76 10.54
N LEU A 147 3.68 0.74 9.76
CA LEU A 147 3.25 -0.63 10.02
C LEU A 147 4.49 -1.49 10.21
N LYS A 148 4.69 -1.98 11.43
CA LYS A 148 5.82 -2.86 11.76
C LYS A 148 5.47 -4.28 11.36
N LEU A 149 6.36 -4.95 10.66
CA LEU A 149 6.07 -6.24 10.02
C LEU A 149 6.79 -7.43 10.64
N ASN A 150 7.88 -7.22 11.36
CA ASN A 150 8.70 -8.35 11.81
C ASN A 150 8.57 -8.67 13.29
N GLU A 151 7.51 -8.27 13.90
CA GLU A 151 7.23 -8.53 15.31
C GLU A 151 6.78 -9.97 15.52
N THR A 152 7.66 -10.95 15.26
CA THR A 152 7.45 -12.35 15.54
C THR A 152 6.07 -12.88 15.13
N GLY A 153 5.55 -12.41 14.01
CA GLY A 153 4.28 -12.84 13.49
C GLY A 153 3.05 -12.21 14.13
N LYS A 154 3.21 -11.39 15.13
CA LYS A 154 2.08 -10.81 15.86
C LYS A 154 1.32 -9.76 15.06
N VAL A 155 2.01 -9.07 14.19
CA VAL A 155 1.42 -8.01 13.36
C VAL A 155 0.34 -8.56 12.44
N ILE A 156 0.26 -9.85 12.31
CA ILE A 156 -0.52 -10.49 11.27
C ILE A 156 -1.67 -11.28 11.81
N SER A 157 -1.99 -11.12 13.03
CA SER A 157 -3.26 -11.60 13.51
C SER A 157 -4.33 -10.64 13.01
N PHE A 158 -4.66 -10.80 11.78
CA PHE A 158 -5.78 -10.10 11.18
C PHE A 158 -7.03 -10.92 11.35
#